data_c46c1733a2bd36cb2b13d9302e5b7447
#
_entry.id   c46c1733a2bd36cb2b13d9302e5b7447
#
_cell.length_a   1.000
_cell.length_b   1.000
_cell.length_c   1.000
_cell.angle_alpha   90.00
_cell.angle_beta   90.00
_cell.angle_gamma   90.00
#
_symmetry.space_group_name_H-M   'P 1'
#
loop_
_entity.id
_entity.type
_entity.pdbx_description
1 polymer ?
#
loop_
_entity_poly.entity_id
_entity_poly.type
_entity_poly.pdbx_seq_one_letter_code
_entity_poly.pdbx_strand_id
1 'polypeptide(L)'
;MSMKLIGLIGIIATLPLPAIVTYSGALPPAPQVGDTYEITLTTDSSQQGSTGSSGSSHDKDTIVERVIGLRADGLELQYDLPNSATADERARNWQFPALVFKPFGGPAQLLNGPELEARLDGWLKAAGWSRTVCGHWIFTWNAFRIECDPQAVIKTVQSFDLRSADLRDGAPYQETEALGCGKLARKAAGSDSAIFVVELPVDPDAVRHARAESDVALGEIMSKPVSLDAAFRERATESVSGTISVAFETDPAGNARRRTKVTKLNITGPDGRSETETVTETLERRLISHRD
;
A
#
# COMPACT_ATOMS: atom_id res chain seq x y z
N MET A 1 22.32 70.36 -52.68
CA MET A 1 21.61 69.09 -52.45
C MET A 1 22.06 68.56 -51.11
N SER A 2 21.26 68.77 -50.02
CA SER A 2 21.58 68.41 -48.64
C SER A 2 20.97 67.07 -48.34
N MET A 3 21.79 66.11 -47.97
CA MET A 3 21.35 64.77 -47.47
C MET A 3 21.25 64.83 -45.92
N LYS A 4 20.03 64.70 -45.45
CA LYS A 4 19.74 64.56 -43.98
C LYS A 4 19.97 63.11 -43.52
N LEU A 5 20.85 62.88 -42.55
CA LEU A 5 21.10 61.64 -41.85
C LEU A 5 20.05 61.54 -40.76
N ILE A 6 19.21 60.51 -40.81
CA ILE A 6 18.22 60.14 -39.74
C ILE A 6 18.90 59.13 -38.83
N GLY A 7 19.18 59.53 -37.60
CA GLY A 7 19.71 58.62 -36.56
C GLY A 7 18.61 57.73 -35.98
N LEU A 8 18.85 56.41 -36.02
CA LEU A 8 18.00 55.39 -35.41
C LEU A 8 18.41 55.18 -33.96
N ILE A 9 17.58 55.62 -33.02
CA ILE A 9 17.77 55.34 -31.59
C ILE A 9 17.19 53.92 -31.31
N GLY A 10 18.09 52.95 -31.06
CA GLY A 10 17.72 51.62 -30.64
C GLY A 10 17.34 51.61 -29.14
N ILE A 11 16.09 51.29 -28.83
CA ILE A 11 15.62 51.05 -27.46
C ILE A 11 15.99 49.58 -27.10
N ILE A 12 16.96 49.41 -26.22
CA ILE A 12 17.32 48.10 -25.61
C ILE A 12 16.29 47.80 -24.52
N ALA A 13 15.34 46.94 -24.84
CA ALA A 13 14.43 46.38 -23.84
C ALA A 13 15.15 45.33 -22.98
N THR A 14 15.46 45.65 -21.76
CA THR A 14 15.97 44.70 -20.76
C THR A 14 14.82 43.81 -20.29
N LEU A 15 14.79 42.54 -20.72
CA LEU A 15 13.91 41.53 -20.20
C LEU A 15 14.35 41.14 -18.76
N PRO A 16 13.45 41.10 -17.77
CA PRO A 16 13.79 40.62 -16.44
C PRO A 16 14.07 39.11 -16.51
N LEU A 17 15.25 38.68 -16.05
CA LEU A 17 15.60 37.28 -15.85
C LEU A 17 14.64 36.67 -14.83
N PRO A 18 14.08 35.47 -15.09
CA PRO A 18 13.27 34.78 -14.10
C PRO A 18 14.13 34.47 -12.87
N ALA A 19 13.65 34.86 -11.70
CA ALA A 19 14.26 34.50 -10.43
C ALA A 19 14.27 32.96 -10.29
N ILE A 20 15.47 32.37 -10.32
CA ILE A 20 15.63 30.94 -10.01
C ILE A 20 15.38 30.81 -8.50
N VAL A 21 14.18 30.33 -8.13
CA VAL A 21 13.89 29.92 -6.76
C VAL A 21 14.68 28.65 -6.51
N THR A 22 15.88 28.78 -5.96
CA THR A 22 16.64 27.64 -5.43
C THR A 22 15.90 27.12 -4.20
N TYR A 23 15.20 26.01 -4.36
CA TYR A 23 14.67 25.22 -3.25
C TYR A 23 15.87 24.61 -2.51
N SER A 24 16.33 25.27 -1.46
CA SER A 24 17.28 24.71 -0.50
C SER A 24 16.51 23.87 0.53
N GLY A 25 15.83 22.82 0.06
CA GLY A 25 15.34 21.77 0.94
C GLY A 25 16.54 20.91 1.33
N ALA A 26 16.85 20.81 2.62
CA ALA A 26 17.77 19.81 3.11
C ALA A 26 17.27 18.45 2.61
N LEU A 27 18.15 17.64 2.01
CA LEU A 27 17.83 16.26 1.66
C LEU A 27 17.35 15.55 2.94
N PRO A 28 16.31 14.69 2.85
CA PRO A 28 15.87 13.95 4.01
C PRO A 28 17.05 13.20 4.62
N PRO A 29 17.16 13.13 5.95
CA PRO A 29 18.23 12.39 6.59
C PRO A 29 18.19 10.96 6.08
N ALA A 30 19.35 10.47 5.61
CA ALA A 30 19.46 9.10 5.14
C ALA A 30 19.09 8.15 6.30
N PRO A 31 18.40 7.03 6.03
CA PRO A 31 18.13 6.02 7.04
C PRO A 31 19.43 5.60 7.73
N GLN A 32 19.40 5.42 9.05
CA GLN A 32 20.55 4.99 9.83
C GLN A 32 20.32 3.56 10.36
N VAL A 33 21.40 2.80 10.51
CA VAL A 33 21.33 1.50 11.16
C VAL A 33 20.90 1.67 12.60
N GLY A 34 19.84 0.96 13.00
CA GLY A 34 19.21 1.09 14.32
C GLY A 34 17.92 1.90 14.32
N ASP A 35 17.66 2.69 13.29
CA ASP A 35 16.35 3.37 13.14
C ASP A 35 15.24 2.34 13.20
N THR A 36 14.27 2.61 14.07
CA THR A 36 13.15 1.70 14.28
C THR A 36 11.84 2.47 14.11
N TYR A 37 10.96 1.94 13.30
CA TYR A 37 9.66 2.53 12.98
C TYR A 37 8.55 1.58 13.34
N GLU A 38 7.48 2.12 13.89
CA GLU A 38 6.20 1.46 13.99
C GLU A 38 5.37 1.83 12.76
N ILE A 39 4.81 0.83 12.10
CA ILE A 39 3.98 1.02 10.91
C ILE A 39 2.64 0.38 11.20
N THR A 40 1.58 1.17 11.08
CA THR A 40 0.20 0.74 11.35
C THR A 40 -0.62 0.88 10.09
N LEU A 41 -1.28 -0.20 9.70
CA LEU A 41 -2.31 -0.23 8.67
C LEU A 41 -3.68 -0.33 9.36
N THR A 42 -4.54 0.64 9.10
CA THR A 42 -5.94 0.61 9.54
C THR A 42 -6.84 0.52 8.32
N THR A 43 -7.78 -0.42 8.33
CA THR A 43 -8.76 -0.59 7.26
C THR A 43 -10.15 -0.46 7.84
N ASP A 44 -10.88 0.57 7.39
CA ASP A 44 -12.28 0.78 7.69
C ASP A 44 -13.11 0.47 6.44
N SER A 45 -14.08 -0.41 6.55
CA SER A 45 -15.03 -0.66 5.47
C SER A 45 -16.46 -0.36 5.88
N SER A 46 -17.25 0.11 4.93
CA SER A 46 -18.69 0.26 5.08
C SER A 46 -19.40 -0.12 3.78
N GLN A 47 -20.51 -0.83 3.92
CA GLN A 47 -21.29 -1.36 2.81
C GLN A 47 -22.76 -1.06 3.03
N GLN A 48 -23.47 -0.69 1.98
CA GLN A 48 -24.91 -0.43 2.01
C GLN A 48 -25.59 -0.97 0.75
N GLY A 49 -26.55 -1.86 0.93
CA GLY A 49 -27.35 -2.44 -0.16
C GLY A 49 -28.68 -1.71 -0.33
N SER A 50 -29.20 -1.70 -1.54
CA SER A 50 -30.51 -1.11 -1.91
C SER A 50 -31.71 -1.76 -1.20
N THR A 51 -31.53 -2.96 -0.66
CA THR A 51 -32.57 -3.69 0.11
C THR A 51 -32.53 -3.38 1.61
N GLY A 52 -31.69 -2.41 2.03
CA GLY A 52 -31.53 -2.02 3.43
C GLY A 52 -30.50 -2.81 4.22
N SER A 53 -29.77 -3.75 3.56
CA SER A 53 -28.63 -4.40 4.20
C SER A 53 -27.49 -3.40 4.40
N SER A 54 -26.80 -3.49 5.53
CA SER A 54 -25.61 -2.69 5.81
C SER A 54 -24.59 -3.51 6.58
N GLY A 55 -23.33 -3.20 6.39
CA GLY A 55 -22.20 -3.81 7.08
C GLY A 55 -21.08 -2.81 7.30
N SER A 56 -20.27 -3.04 8.31
CA SER A 56 -19.03 -2.30 8.53
C SER A 56 -18.00 -3.21 9.20
N SER A 57 -16.73 -2.98 8.89
CA SER A 57 -15.61 -3.60 9.60
C SER A 57 -14.54 -2.57 9.93
N HIS A 58 -13.75 -2.85 10.95
CA HIS A 58 -12.58 -2.10 11.35
C HIS A 58 -11.47 -3.08 11.69
N ASP A 59 -10.36 -2.99 10.96
CA ASP A 59 -9.19 -3.83 11.17
C ASP A 59 -7.96 -2.94 11.39
N LYS A 60 -7.04 -3.40 12.26
CA LYS A 60 -5.81 -2.69 12.57
C LYS A 60 -4.65 -3.66 12.74
N ASP A 61 -3.67 -3.54 11.86
CA ASP A 61 -2.44 -4.30 11.90
C ASP A 61 -1.25 -3.38 12.18
N THR A 62 -0.32 -3.85 12.98
CA THR A 62 0.89 -3.08 13.33
C THR A 62 2.11 -3.98 13.23
N ILE A 63 3.14 -3.48 12.56
CA ILE A 63 4.47 -4.10 12.51
C ILE A 63 5.55 -3.10 12.92
N VAL A 64 6.70 -3.62 13.28
CA VAL A 64 7.91 -2.84 13.56
C VAL A 64 8.93 -3.08 12.46
N GLU A 65 9.39 -2.01 11.82
CA GLU A 65 10.46 -2.01 10.85
C GLU A 65 11.73 -1.48 11.50
N ARG A 66 12.83 -2.23 11.43
CA ARG A 66 14.15 -1.79 11.90
C ARG A 66 15.14 -1.82 10.76
N VAL A 67 15.92 -0.76 10.59
CA VAL A 67 17.06 -0.72 9.68
C VAL A 67 18.22 -1.46 10.34
N ILE A 68 18.62 -2.62 9.79
CA ILE A 68 19.68 -3.47 10.35
C ILE A 68 20.97 -3.39 9.55
N GLY A 69 20.93 -2.90 8.32
CA GLY A 69 22.09 -2.72 7.46
C GLY A 69 21.84 -1.72 6.33
N LEU A 70 22.93 -1.10 5.88
CA LEU A 70 22.95 -0.22 4.71
C LEU A 70 23.89 -0.82 3.69
N ARG A 71 23.42 -0.99 2.45
CA ARG A 71 24.23 -1.39 1.29
C ARG A 71 24.27 -0.23 0.28
N ALA A 72 25.22 -0.28 -0.63
CA ALA A 72 25.32 0.74 -1.69
C ALA A 72 24.05 0.80 -2.57
N ASP A 73 23.32 -0.30 -2.69
CA ASP A 73 22.17 -0.50 -3.56
C ASP A 73 20.84 -0.68 -2.83
N GLY A 74 20.81 -0.62 -1.47
CA GLY A 74 19.55 -0.80 -0.74
C GLY A 74 19.71 -0.83 0.78
N LEU A 75 18.63 -1.24 1.43
CA LEU A 75 18.49 -1.35 2.88
C LEU A 75 18.29 -2.82 3.27
N GLU A 76 18.92 -3.24 4.37
CA GLU A 76 18.54 -4.44 5.08
C GLU A 76 17.59 -4.06 6.21
N LEU A 77 16.41 -4.65 6.20
CA LEU A 77 15.33 -4.35 7.11
C LEU A 77 14.94 -5.62 7.87
N GLN A 78 14.68 -5.47 9.15
CA GLN A 78 14.02 -6.47 9.95
C GLN A 78 12.59 -6.00 10.19
N TYR A 79 11.63 -6.85 9.87
CA TYR A 79 10.23 -6.66 10.23
C TYR A 79 9.85 -7.61 11.35
N ASP A 80 9.15 -7.11 12.35
CA ASP A 80 8.72 -7.87 13.52
C ASP A 80 7.34 -7.40 14.00
N LEU A 81 6.73 -8.16 14.89
CA LEU A 81 5.56 -7.73 15.64
C LEU A 81 5.96 -6.66 16.67
N PRO A 82 5.02 -5.77 17.05
CA PRO A 82 5.28 -4.77 18.08
C PRO A 82 5.65 -5.41 19.41
N ASN A 83 6.38 -4.66 20.25
CA ASN A 83 6.78 -5.16 21.58
C ASN A 83 5.59 -5.52 22.49
N SER A 84 4.42 -4.91 22.24
CA SER A 84 3.16 -5.21 22.92
C SER A 84 2.54 -6.55 22.52
N ALA A 85 3.01 -7.18 21.44
CA ALA A 85 2.48 -8.47 20.99
C ALA A 85 2.72 -9.54 22.06
N THR A 86 1.67 -10.26 22.39
CA THR A 86 1.68 -11.35 23.38
C THR A 86 2.50 -12.54 22.87
N ALA A 87 2.88 -13.44 23.77
CA ALA A 87 3.56 -14.68 23.41
C ALA A 87 2.71 -15.55 22.46
N ASP A 88 1.39 -15.56 22.65
CA ASP A 88 0.46 -16.29 21.79
C ASP A 88 0.34 -15.69 20.38
N GLU A 89 0.35 -14.36 20.27
CA GLU A 89 0.37 -13.68 18.96
C GLU A 89 1.67 -13.98 18.24
N ARG A 90 2.82 -13.92 18.93
CA ARG A 90 4.12 -14.28 18.36
C ARG A 90 4.18 -15.73 17.91
N ALA A 91 3.63 -16.65 18.73
CA ALA A 91 3.59 -18.06 18.38
C ALA A 91 2.74 -18.38 17.15
N ARG A 92 1.70 -17.57 16.87
CA ARG A 92 0.83 -17.71 15.68
C ARG A 92 1.40 -17.07 14.44
N ASN A 93 2.34 -16.13 14.56
CA ASN A 93 2.91 -15.38 13.45
C ASN A 93 4.32 -15.88 13.10
N TRP A 94 4.41 -17.08 12.52
CA TRP A 94 5.66 -17.70 12.12
C TRP A 94 6.48 -16.86 11.12
N GLN A 95 5.84 -15.95 10.39
CA GLN A 95 6.45 -15.07 9.40
C GLN A 95 7.41 -14.03 10.01
N PHE A 96 7.29 -13.73 11.31
CA PHE A 96 8.09 -12.71 11.98
C PHE A 96 9.02 -13.30 13.06
N PRO A 97 10.24 -12.72 13.25
CA PRO A 97 10.83 -11.64 12.49
C PRO A 97 11.26 -12.08 11.08
N ALA A 98 11.02 -11.23 10.09
CA ALA A 98 11.48 -11.40 8.72
C ALA A 98 12.65 -10.47 8.43
N LEU A 99 13.70 -10.99 7.77
CA LEU A 99 14.83 -10.18 7.29
C LEU A 99 14.68 -9.98 5.79
N VAL A 100 14.67 -8.72 5.35
CA VAL A 100 14.40 -8.35 3.96
C VAL A 100 15.47 -7.40 3.45
N PHE A 101 16.03 -7.67 2.30
CA PHE A 101 16.79 -6.70 1.54
C PHE A 101 15.83 -5.94 0.61
N LYS A 102 15.80 -4.63 0.76
CA LYS A 102 15.03 -3.72 -0.07
C LYS A 102 15.98 -2.89 -0.93
N PRO A 103 16.17 -3.22 -2.22
CA PRO A 103 17.00 -2.42 -3.11
C PRO A 103 16.34 -1.05 -3.37
N PHE A 104 17.13 -0.03 -3.72
CA PHE A 104 16.61 1.28 -4.15
C PHE A 104 15.84 1.22 -5.48
N GLY A 105 15.99 0.13 -6.23
CA GLY A 105 15.23 -0.20 -7.43
C GLY A 105 15.09 -1.71 -7.56
N GLY A 106 13.90 -2.17 -7.92
CA GLY A 106 13.61 -3.60 -8.06
C GLY A 106 12.88 -4.23 -6.87
N PRO A 107 12.60 -5.54 -6.92
CA PRO A 107 11.81 -6.23 -5.92
C PRO A 107 12.59 -6.46 -4.62
N ALA A 108 11.86 -6.45 -3.51
CA ALA A 108 12.39 -6.87 -2.22
C ALA A 108 12.76 -8.37 -2.19
N GLN A 109 13.75 -8.74 -1.39
CA GLN A 109 14.28 -10.10 -1.30
C GLN A 109 14.27 -10.57 0.15
N LEU A 110 13.76 -11.78 0.39
CA LEU A 110 13.80 -12.40 1.71
C LEU A 110 15.21 -12.95 1.99
N LEU A 111 15.79 -12.58 3.14
CA LEU A 111 17.15 -12.97 3.53
C LEU A 111 17.19 -14.21 4.43
N ASN A 112 16.13 -14.45 5.22
CA ASN A 112 16.09 -15.54 6.20
C ASN A 112 15.03 -16.62 5.87
N GLY A 113 14.84 -16.93 4.60
CA GLY A 113 13.88 -17.94 4.14
C GLY A 113 14.00 -19.31 4.86
N PRO A 114 15.19 -19.91 5.00
CA PRO A 114 15.35 -21.19 5.72
C PRO A 114 14.93 -21.13 7.19
N GLU A 115 15.12 -20.00 7.86
CA GLU A 115 14.67 -19.80 9.24
C GLU A 115 13.15 -19.71 9.34
N LEU A 116 12.50 -19.00 8.39
CA LEU A 116 11.04 -18.95 8.31
C LEU A 116 10.45 -20.32 8.04
N GLU A 117 11.07 -21.10 7.16
CA GLU A 117 10.67 -22.48 6.86
C GLU A 117 10.67 -23.34 8.12
N ALA A 118 11.75 -23.27 8.92
CA ALA A 118 11.86 -24.02 10.17
C ALA A 118 10.78 -23.57 11.21
N ARG A 119 10.48 -22.25 11.27
CA ARG A 119 9.42 -21.73 12.13
C ARG A 119 8.04 -22.18 11.69
N LEU A 120 7.77 -22.19 10.38
CA LEU A 120 6.53 -22.71 9.81
C LEU A 120 6.32 -24.17 10.18
N ASP A 121 7.34 -25.03 10.04
CA ASP A 121 7.25 -26.45 10.43
C ASP A 121 6.96 -26.61 11.92
N GLY A 122 7.60 -25.79 12.75
CA GLY A 122 7.33 -25.74 14.20
C GLY A 122 5.89 -25.33 14.50
N TRP A 123 5.39 -24.31 13.81
CA TRP A 123 4.02 -23.80 13.95
C TRP A 123 2.96 -24.84 13.52
N LEU A 124 3.12 -25.46 12.35
CA LEU A 124 2.25 -26.52 11.88
C LEU A 124 2.21 -27.70 12.87
N LYS A 125 3.39 -28.13 13.34
CA LYS A 125 3.49 -29.20 14.33
C LYS A 125 2.77 -28.86 15.65
N ALA A 126 2.96 -27.64 16.14
CA ALA A 126 2.29 -27.16 17.37
C ALA A 126 0.77 -27.12 17.23
N ALA A 127 0.25 -26.81 16.03
CA ALA A 127 -1.16 -26.84 15.71
C ALA A 127 -1.71 -28.27 15.44
N GLY A 128 -0.86 -29.29 15.42
CA GLY A 128 -1.25 -30.65 15.02
C GLY A 128 -1.56 -30.81 13.53
N TRP A 129 -1.04 -29.92 12.69
CA TRP A 129 -1.28 -29.90 11.27
C TRP A 129 -0.08 -30.41 10.47
N SER A 130 -0.37 -30.91 9.27
CA SER A 130 0.65 -31.21 8.28
C SER A 130 0.61 -30.19 7.13
N ARG A 131 1.59 -30.21 6.24
CA ARG A 131 1.62 -29.34 5.06
C ARG A 131 0.45 -29.52 4.08
N THR A 132 -0.39 -30.54 4.27
CA THR A 132 -1.61 -30.72 3.48
C THR A 132 -2.66 -29.62 3.71
N VAL A 133 -2.56 -28.86 4.81
CA VAL A 133 -3.47 -27.72 5.07
C VAL A 133 -3.05 -26.43 4.37
N CYS A 134 -1.85 -26.42 3.77
CA CYS A 134 -1.33 -25.25 3.07
C CYS A 134 -2.22 -24.84 1.89
N GLY A 135 -2.52 -23.57 1.79
CA GLY A 135 -3.39 -23.02 0.75
C GLY A 135 -4.88 -23.16 1.02
N HIS A 136 -5.28 -23.91 2.05
CA HIS A 136 -6.69 -24.09 2.41
C HIS A 136 -7.16 -23.02 3.39
N TRP A 137 -8.45 -22.69 3.31
CA TRP A 137 -9.13 -21.86 4.27
C TRP A 137 -9.50 -22.67 5.51
N ILE A 138 -9.23 -22.10 6.67
CA ILE A 138 -9.68 -22.64 7.95
C ILE A 138 -10.59 -21.61 8.61
N PHE A 139 -11.68 -22.10 9.16
CA PHE A 139 -12.60 -21.32 9.95
C PHE A 139 -12.49 -21.74 11.42
N THR A 140 -12.09 -20.79 12.26
CA THR A 140 -12.14 -20.92 13.71
C THR A 140 -13.06 -19.83 14.26
N TRP A 141 -12.51 -18.71 14.68
CA TRP A 141 -13.23 -17.47 15.01
C TRP A 141 -13.36 -16.55 13.79
N ASN A 142 -12.31 -16.54 12.97
CA ASN A 142 -12.24 -15.88 11.67
C ASN A 142 -11.84 -16.90 10.62
N ALA A 143 -12.22 -16.64 9.38
CA ALA A 143 -11.73 -17.39 8.24
C ALA A 143 -10.33 -16.85 7.86
N PHE A 144 -9.35 -17.73 7.74
CA PHE A 144 -8.04 -17.38 7.22
C PHE A 144 -7.47 -18.51 6.37
N ARG A 145 -6.72 -18.14 5.35
CA ARG A 145 -6.01 -19.08 4.50
C ARG A 145 -4.67 -19.41 5.14
N ILE A 146 -4.33 -20.69 5.20
CA ILE A 146 -3.02 -21.11 5.70
C ILE A 146 -1.98 -20.86 4.63
N GLU A 147 -1.17 -19.84 4.85
CA GLU A 147 -0.01 -19.56 4.02
C GLU A 147 1.17 -20.40 4.49
N CYS A 148 1.85 -21.07 3.55
CA CYS A 148 3.01 -21.92 3.84
C CYS A 148 4.24 -21.59 2.97
N ASP A 149 4.19 -20.53 2.20
CA ASP A 149 5.35 -20.06 1.44
C ASP A 149 6.07 -18.96 2.24
N PRO A 150 7.32 -19.16 2.68
CA PRO A 150 8.10 -18.11 3.31
C PRO A 150 8.23 -16.83 2.46
N GLN A 151 8.19 -16.94 1.13
CA GLN A 151 8.24 -15.78 0.25
C GLN A 151 6.98 -14.91 0.33
N ALA A 152 5.86 -15.46 0.79
CA ALA A 152 4.62 -14.69 0.97
C ALA A 152 4.78 -13.54 1.97
N VAL A 153 5.76 -13.60 2.90
CA VAL A 153 6.06 -12.49 3.81
C VAL A 153 6.46 -11.21 3.07
N ILE A 154 7.06 -11.34 1.88
CA ILE A 154 7.40 -10.16 1.05
C ILE A 154 6.13 -9.38 0.69
N LYS A 155 5.06 -10.08 0.30
CA LYS A 155 3.76 -9.44 0.02
C LYS A 155 3.19 -8.77 1.27
N THR A 156 3.30 -9.45 2.42
CA THR A 156 2.86 -8.88 3.71
C THR A 156 3.60 -7.59 4.03
N VAL A 157 4.94 -7.57 4.00
CA VAL A 157 5.70 -6.36 4.33
C VAL A 157 5.55 -5.25 3.28
N GLN A 158 5.27 -5.59 2.02
CA GLN A 158 4.99 -4.62 0.97
C GLN A 158 3.70 -3.84 1.21
N SER A 159 2.67 -4.44 1.83
CA SER A 159 1.45 -3.70 2.20
C SER A 159 1.70 -2.60 3.24
N PHE A 160 2.81 -2.70 3.99
CA PHE A 160 3.26 -1.68 4.95
C PHE A 160 4.31 -0.71 4.38
N ASP A 161 4.57 -0.76 3.07
CA ASP A 161 5.65 0.04 2.48
C ASP A 161 5.20 1.46 2.11
N LEU A 162 5.74 2.45 2.81
CA LEU A 162 5.62 3.87 2.46
C LEU A 162 6.88 4.44 1.78
N ARG A 163 8.00 3.69 1.75
CA ARG A 163 9.27 4.20 1.24
C ARG A 163 9.35 4.23 -0.28
N SER A 164 8.57 3.36 -0.95
CA SER A 164 8.63 3.20 -2.41
C SER A 164 7.85 4.25 -3.21
N ALA A 165 7.09 5.13 -2.55
CA ALA A 165 6.32 6.16 -3.23
C ALA A 165 7.24 7.28 -3.76
N ASP A 166 7.18 7.54 -5.07
CA ASP A 166 7.85 8.70 -5.70
C ASP A 166 6.98 9.95 -5.49
N LEU A 167 7.23 10.68 -4.41
CA LEU A 167 6.44 11.85 -4.02
C LEU A 167 6.94 13.13 -4.69
N ARG A 168 6.82 13.20 -6.01
CA ARG A 168 7.08 14.40 -6.80
C ARG A 168 5.80 14.85 -7.49
N ASP A 169 5.66 16.17 -7.68
CA ASP A 169 4.54 16.73 -8.44
C ASP A 169 4.59 16.22 -9.89
N GLY A 170 3.48 15.68 -10.37
CA GLY A 170 3.38 15.06 -11.69
C GLY A 170 3.95 13.64 -11.81
N ALA A 171 4.49 13.04 -10.73
CA ALA A 171 4.98 11.66 -10.75
C ALA A 171 3.84 10.68 -11.09
N PRO A 172 4.10 9.64 -11.91
CA PRO A 172 3.12 8.63 -12.22
C PRO A 172 2.79 7.80 -10.97
N TYR A 173 1.52 7.48 -10.80
CA TYR A 173 1.04 6.65 -9.71
C TYR A 173 -0.01 5.65 -10.22
N GLN A 174 0.05 4.43 -9.71
CA GLN A 174 -0.86 3.35 -10.09
C GLN A 174 -1.27 2.55 -8.85
N GLU A 175 -2.52 2.12 -8.82
CA GLU A 175 -3.07 1.12 -7.89
C GLU A 175 -3.45 -0.14 -8.67
N THR A 176 -3.39 -1.29 -8.01
CA THR A 176 -3.72 -2.58 -8.64
C THR A 176 -5.18 -2.64 -9.12
N GLU A 177 -6.08 -1.95 -8.40
CA GLU A 177 -7.52 -1.92 -8.67
C GLU A 177 -7.95 -0.74 -9.57
N ALA A 178 -6.97 0.03 -10.08
CA ALA A 178 -7.25 1.21 -10.88
C ALA A 178 -7.15 0.93 -12.39
N LEU A 179 -8.04 1.54 -13.14
CA LEU A 179 -7.99 1.56 -14.61
C LEU A 179 -6.91 2.54 -15.06
N GLY A 180 -5.66 2.06 -15.17
CA GLY A 180 -4.51 2.84 -15.63
C GLY A 180 -3.79 3.63 -14.54
N CYS A 181 -2.97 4.59 -14.98
CA CYS A 181 -2.12 5.41 -14.14
C CYS A 181 -2.65 6.84 -14.02
N GLY A 182 -2.50 7.43 -12.84
CA GLY A 182 -2.70 8.86 -12.60
C GLY A 182 -1.38 9.60 -12.39
N LYS A 183 -1.48 10.89 -12.11
CA LYS A 183 -0.33 11.73 -11.72
C LYS A 183 -0.57 12.31 -10.34
N LEU A 184 0.41 12.19 -9.46
CA LEU A 184 0.39 12.85 -8.17
C LEU A 184 0.37 14.37 -8.36
N ALA A 185 -0.57 15.04 -7.68
CA ALA A 185 -0.64 16.49 -7.64
C ALA A 185 -0.26 16.96 -6.24
N ARG A 186 0.74 17.84 -6.16
CA ARG A 186 1.12 18.47 -4.89
C ARG A 186 0.05 19.48 -4.49
N LYS A 187 -0.50 19.35 -3.30
CA LYS A 187 -1.36 20.34 -2.66
C LYS A 187 -0.55 21.18 -1.69
N ALA A 188 -0.90 22.46 -1.57
CA ALA A 188 -0.28 23.32 -0.57
C ALA A 188 -0.60 22.76 0.82
N ALA A 189 0.45 22.41 1.57
CA ALA A 189 0.40 22.11 2.99
C ALA A 189 1.15 23.23 3.72
N GLY A 190 1.07 23.27 5.05
CA GLY A 190 1.85 24.24 5.87
C GLY A 190 3.35 24.16 5.60
N SER A 191 4.14 24.99 6.28
CA SER A 191 5.57 25.17 6.02
C SER A 191 6.42 23.89 6.09
N ASP A 192 5.98 22.85 6.81
CA ASP A 192 6.82 21.71 7.21
C ASP A 192 6.36 20.36 6.66
N SER A 193 5.34 20.32 5.77
CA SER A 193 4.85 19.08 5.17
C SER A 193 4.29 19.33 3.78
N ALA A 194 4.29 18.32 2.93
CA ALA A 194 3.60 18.34 1.65
C ALA A 194 2.51 17.26 1.62
N ILE A 195 1.42 17.56 0.90
CA ILE A 195 0.38 16.57 0.60
C ILE A 195 0.40 16.34 -0.90
N PHE A 196 0.47 15.06 -1.28
CA PHE A 196 0.35 14.64 -2.67
C PHE A 196 -0.94 13.82 -2.82
N VAL A 197 -1.74 14.14 -3.83
CA VAL A 197 -3.03 13.48 -4.06
C VAL A 197 -3.14 12.98 -5.48
N VAL A 198 -3.90 11.91 -5.66
CA VAL A 198 -4.31 11.41 -6.95
C VAL A 198 -5.71 10.80 -6.84
N GLU A 199 -6.48 10.91 -7.90
CA GLU A 199 -7.76 10.22 -8.05
C GLU A 199 -7.71 9.36 -9.31
N LEU A 200 -8.14 8.11 -9.20
CA LEU A 200 -8.09 7.09 -10.25
C LEU A 200 -9.48 6.48 -10.43
N PRO A 201 -9.91 6.19 -11.64
CA PRO A 201 -11.08 5.36 -11.85
C PRO A 201 -10.78 3.91 -11.44
N VAL A 202 -11.74 3.25 -10.85
CA VAL A 202 -11.66 1.82 -10.52
C VAL A 202 -11.67 1.00 -11.80
N ASP A 203 -10.89 -0.07 -11.85
CA ASP A 203 -10.97 -1.10 -12.87
C ASP A 203 -12.12 -2.07 -12.53
N PRO A 204 -13.22 -2.08 -13.31
CA PRO A 204 -14.35 -2.96 -13.04
C PRO A 204 -13.99 -4.46 -13.07
N ASP A 205 -13.04 -4.85 -13.91
CA ASP A 205 -12.65 -6.27 -14.02
C ASP A 205 -11.78 -6.70 -12.84
N ALA A 206 -10.90 -5.82 -12.34
CA ALA A 206 -10.14 -6.07 -11.12
C ALA A 206 -11.06 -6.26 -9.91
N VAL A 207 -12.12 -5.43 -9.77
CA VAL A 207 -13.11 -5.57 -8.69
C VAL A 207 -13.90 -6.87 -8.82
N ARG A 208 -14.38 -7.22 -10.03
CA ARG A 208 -15.09 -8.48 -10.26
C ARG A 208 -14.21 -9.67 -9.92
N HIS A 209 -12.91 -9.60 -10.25
CA HIS A 209 -11.94 -10.66 -9.94
C HIS A 209 -11.77 -10.86 -8.44
N ALA A 210 -11.55 -9.76 -7.70
CA ALA A 210 -11.43 -9.79 -6.24
C ALA A 210 -12.71 -10.33 -5.56
N ARG A 211 -13.89 -9.98 -6.07
CA ARG A 211 -15.17 -10.52 -5.59
C ARG A 211 -15.29 -12.01 -5.89
N ALA A 212 -14.87 -12.46 -7.08
CA ALA A 212 -14.86 -13.88 -7.43
C ALA A 212 -13.91 -14.70 -6.55
N GLU A 213 -12.74 -14.16 -6.21
CA GLU A 213 -11.82 -14.77 -5.23
C GLU A 213 -12.48 -14.90 -3.84
N SER A 214 -13.24 -13.90 -3.43
CA SER A 214 -14.01 -13.93 -2.18
C SER A 214 -15.10 -15.01 -2.22
N ASP A 215 -15.79 -15.21 -3.35
CA ASP A 215 -16.78 -16.27 -3.51
C ASP A 215 -16.14 -17.66 -3.43
N VAL A 216 -14.95 -17.83 -4.02
CA VAL A 216 -14.19 -19.09 -3.92
C VAL A 216 -13.84 -19.38 -2.46
N ALA A 217 -13.33 -18.37 -1.73
CA ALA A 217 -13.00 -18.50 -0.31
C ALA A 217 -14.25 -18.87 0.52
N LEU A 218 -15.35 -18.17 0.31
CA LEU A 218 -16.63 -18.45 0.98
C LEU A 218 -17.15 -19.85 0.64
N GLY A 219 -17.07 -20.24 -0.63
CA GLY A 219 -17.48 -21.59 -1.08
C GLY A 219 -16.67 -22.70 -0.40
N GLU A 220 -15.36 -22.52 -0.25
CA GLU A 220 -14.49 -23.44 0.47
C GLU A 220 -14.86 -23.54 1.96
N ILE A 221 -15.05 -22.40 2.63
CA ILE A 221 -15.47 -22.33 4.04
C ILE A 221 -16.82 -23.02 4.28
N MET A 222 -17.76 -22.84 3.36
CA MET A 222 -19.09 -23.43 3.43
C MET A 222 -19.15 -24.89 2.93
N SER A 223 -18.02 -25.50 2.58
CA SER A 223 -17.93 -26.83 1.98
C SER A 223 -18.76 -26.97 0.66
N LYS A 224 -18.86 -25.88 -0.08
CA LYS A 224 -19.49 -25.79 -1.41
C LYS A 224 -18.51 -25.15 -2.40
N PRO A 225 -17.40 -25.82 -2.74
CA PRO A 225 -16.33 -25.23 -3.52
C PRO A 225 -16.84 -24.77 -4.90
N VAL A 226 -16.41 -23.57 -5.28
CA VAL A 226 -16.67 -22.94 -6.57
C VAL A 226 -15.32 -22.69 -7.24
N SER A 227 -15.19 -22.94 -8.55
CA SER A 227 -13.96 -22.56 -9.26
C SER A 227 -13.92 -21.05 -9.50
N LEU A 228 -12.72 -20.49 -9.55
CA LEU A 228 -12.52 -19.06 -9.80
C LEU A 228 -13.16 -18.64 -11.15
N ASP A 229 -13.02 -19.47 -12.20
CA ASP A 229 -13.62 -19.20 -13.50
C ASP A 229 -15.16 -19.17 -13.46
N ALA A 230 -15.78 -20.01 -12.62
CA ALA A 230 -17.24 -20.02 -12.47
C ALA A 230 -17.71 -18.78 -11.70
N ALA A 231 -17.05 -18.47 -10.59
CA ALA A 231 -17.33 -17.27 -9.79
C ALA A 231 -17.13 -16.00 -10.62
N PHE A 232 -16.03 -15.89 -11.38
CA PHE A 232 -15.76 -14.72 -12.22
C PHE A 232 -16.81 -14.55 -13.33
N ARG A 233 -17.28 -15.64 -13.98
CA ARG A 233 -18.37 -15.56 -14.98
C ARG A 233 -19.67 -15.06 -14.36
N GLU A 234 -19.97 -15.42 -13.13
CA GLU A 234 -21.13 -14.91 -12.40
C GLU A 234 -21.00 -13.41 -12.15
N ARG A 235 -19.84 -12.97 -11.64
CA ARG A 235 -19.51 -11.58 -11.39
C ARG A 235 -19.40 -10.72 -12.66
N ALA A 236 -19.10 -11.31 -13.82
CA ALA A 236 -19.02 -10.61 -15.10
C ALA A 236 -20.33 -9.89 -15.51
N THR A 237 -21.47 -10.32 -14.96
CA THR A 237 -22.78 -9.71 -15.19
C THR A 237 -23.03 -8.46 -14.34
N GLU A 238 -22.20 -8.17 -13.34
CA GLU A 238 -22.32 -7.00 -12.49
C GLU A 238 -21.85 -5.73 -13.23
N SER A 239 -22.57 -4.62 -13.06
CA SER A 239 -22.11 -3.29 -13.43
C SER A 239 -21.34 -2.70 -12.25
N VAL A 240 -20.06 -2.43 -12.47
CA VAL A 240 -19.16 -1.89 -11.43
C VAL A 240 -18.65 -0.52 -11.87
N SER A 241 -18.66 0.44 -10.97
CA SER A 241 -18.05 1.76 -11.14
C SER A 241 -17.54 2.28 -9.82
N GLY A 242 -16.59 3.21 -9.85
CA GLY A 242 -16.06 3.77 -8.62
C GLY A 242 -14.82 4.63 -8.82
N THR A 243 -14.30 5.12 -7.70
CA THR A 243 -13.10 5.96 -7.63
C THR A 243 -12.18 5.50 -6.51
N ILE A 244 -10.88 5.64 -6.76
CA ILE A 244 -9.82 5.45 -5.78
C ILE A 244 -9.15 6.80 -5.58
N SER A 245 -9.24 7.36 -4.37
CA SER A 245 -8.56 8.60 -3.99
C SER A 245 -7.40 8.26 -3.07
N VAL A 246 -6.19 8.67 -3.41
CA VAL A 246 -5.00 8.44 -2.59
C VAL A 246 -4.38 9.77 -2.19
N ALA A 247 -4.06 9.91 -0.91
CA ALA A 247 -3.35 11.05 -0.36
C ALA A 247 -2.11 10.57 0.42
N PHE A 248 -0.97 11.18 0.14
CA PHE A 248 0.26 11.01 0.91
C PHE A 248 0.55 12.29 1.69
N GLU A 249 0.87 12.14 2.96
CA GLU A 249 1.42 13.20 3.79
C GLU A 249 2.91 12.92 4.01
N THR A 250 3.75 13.95 3.90
CA THR A 250 5.18 13.84 4.17
C THR A 250 5.51 14.38 5.56
N ASP A 251 6.64 13.93 6.09
CA ASP A 251 7.35 14.60 7.17
C ASP A 251 8.09 15.84 6.64
N PRO A 252 8.69 16.69 7.53
CA PRO A 252 9.49 17.85 7.10
C PRO A 252 10.68 17.51 6.22
N ALA A 253 11.16 16.27 6.28
CA ALA A 253 12.26 15.78 5.46
C ALA A 253 11.80 15.30 4.06
N GLY A 254 10.48 15.30 3.79
CA GLY A 254 9.91 14.88 2.53
C GLY A 254 9.61 13.37 2.41
N ASN A 255 9.83 12.58 3.47
CA ASN A 255 9.48 11.16 3.45
C ASN A 255 7.98 10.97 3.69
N ALA A 256 7.37 9.98 3.03
CA ALA A 256 6.00 9.59 3.34
C ALA A 256 5.89 9.12 4.79
N ARG A 257 5.05 9.78 5.57
CA ARG A 257 4.68 9.40 6.94
C ARG A 257 3.31 8.77 7.04
N ARG A 258 2.43 9.11 6.09
CA ARG A 258 1.06 8.61 6.04
C ARG A 258 0.59 8.49 4.61
N ARG A 259 -0.16 7.42 4.32
CA ARG A 259 -0.94 7.24 3.09
C ARG A 259 -2.38 6.95 3.49
N THR A 260 -3.32 7.68 2.89
CA THR A 260 -4.75 7.36 3.01
C THR A 260 -5.26 7.03 1.62
N LYS A 261 -5.82 5.83 1.46
CA LYS A 261 -6.50 5.38 0.24
C LYS A 261 -7.98 5.24 0.56
N VAL A 262 -8.84 5.87 -0.23
CA VAL A 262 -10.29 5.74 -0.12
C VAL A 262 -10.80 5.17 -1.44
N THR A 263 -11.32 3.97 -1.40
CA THR A 263 -11.98 3.30 -2.53
C THR A 263 -13.49 3.39 -2.33
N LYS A 264 -14.20 3.96 -3.32
CA LYS A 264 -15.66 4.04 -3.34
C LYS A 264 -16.17 3.25 -4.54
N LEU A 265 -17.03 2.28 -4.29
CA LEU A 265 -17.59 1.39 -5.30
C LEU A 265 -19.11 1.54 -5.36
N ASN A 266 -19.65 1.47 -6.58
CA ASN A 266 -21.06 1.26 -6.85
C ASN A 266 -21.17 0.00 -7.70
N ILE A 267 -21.89 -0.99 -7.21
CA ILE A 267 -22.05 -2.29 -7.85
C ILE A 267 -23.53 -2.52 -8.04
N THR A 268 -23.95 -2.92 -9.26
CA THR A 268 -25.34 -3.27 -9.58
C THR A 268 -25.37 -4.64 -10.18
N GLY A 269 -26.10 -5.53 -9.55
CA GLY A 269 -26.32 -6.90 -10.04
C GLY A 269 -27.30 -6.94 -11.21
N PRO A 270 -27.36 -8.10 -11.92
CA PRO A 270 -28.26 -8.30 -13.05
C PRO A 270 -29.75 -8.24 -12.65
N ASP A 271 -30.07 -8.44 -11.39
CA ASP A 271 -31.41 -8.31 -10.82
C ASP A 271 -31.82 -6.87 -10.47
N GLY A 272 -30.95 -5.89 -10.76
CA GLY A 272 -31.13 -4.47 -10.46
C GLY A 272 -30.87 -4.07 -9.00
N ARG A 273 -30.48 -4.99 -8.14
CA ARG A 273 -30.03 -4.65 -6.79
C ARG A 273 -28.70 -3.93 -6.84
N SER A 274 -28.58 -2.87 -6.08
CA SER A 274 -27.36 -2.09 -6.01
C SER A 274 -26.75 -2.14 -4.62
N GLU A 275 -25.45 -1.97 -4.59
CA GLU A 275 -24.60 -1.95 -3.40
C GLU A 275 -23.61 -0.81 -3.54
N THR A 276 -23.40 -0.06 -2.47
CA THR A 276 -22.33 0.92 -2.35
C THR A 276 -21.36 0.44 -1.30
N GLU A 277 -20.06 0.51 -1.60
CA GLU A 277 -19.01 0.16 -0.67
C GLU A 277 -18.01 1.30 -0.57
N THR A 278 -17.54 1.58 0.64
CA THR A 278 -16.43 2.49 0.89
C THR A 278 -15.41 1.79 1.76
N VAL A 279 -14.18 1.72 1.26
CA VAL A 279 -13.03 1.19 2.00
C VAL A 279 -12.02 2.31 2.19
N THR A 280 -11.62 2.56 3.43
CA THR A 280 -10.56 3.51 3.78
C THR A 280 -9.39 2.76 4.39
N GLU A 281 -8.25 2.79 3.72
CA GLU A 281 -6.98 2.26 4.21
C GLU A 281 -6.09 3.42 4.64
N THR A 282 -5.64 3.41 5.88
CA THR A 282 -4.69 4.39 6.40
C THR A 282 -3.42 3.67 6.83
N LEU A 283 -2.33 3.96 6.18
CA LEU A 283 -1.00 3.47 6.53
C LEU A 283 -0.20 4.61 7.14
N GLU A 284 0.24 4.42 8.39
CA GLU A 284 1.03 5.41 9.13
C GLU A 284 2.38 4.82 9.52
N ARG A 285 3.44 5.61 9.39
CA ARG A 285 4.81 5.25 9.77
C ARG A 285 5.34 6.27 10.75
N ARG A 286 5.73 5.80 11.93
CA ARG A 286 6.23 6.61 13.03
C ARG A 286 7.59 6.11 13.51
N LEU A 287 8.58 6.98 13.57
CA LEU A 287 9.85 6.67 14.20
C LEU A 287 9.63 6.51 15.72
N ILE A 288 10.10 5.39 16.28
CA ILE A 288 9.96 5.09 17.71
C ILE A 288 11.30 5.07 18.46
N SER A 289 12.41 4.84 17.75
CA SER A 289 13.74 5.00 18.33
C SER A 289 14.80 5.27 17.27
N HIS A 290 15.73 6.15 17.62
CA HIS A 290 17.07 6.20 17.05
C HIS A 290 18.01 5.45 17.99
N ARG A 291 18.97 4.72 17.48
CA ARG A 291 20.07 4.25 18.31
C ARG A 291 21.18 5.28 18.20
N ASP A 292 21.46 5.97 19.32
CA ASP A 292 22.65 6.81 19.48
C ASP A 292 23.93 5.97 19.34
#